data_ea841a0d168906619550ace6a53e9edc
#
_entry.id   ea841a0d168906619550ace6a53e9edc
#
_cell.length_a   1.000
_cell.length_b   1.000
_cell.length_c   1.000
_cell.angle_alpha   90.00
_cell.angle_beta   90.00
_cell.angle_gamma   90.00
#
_symmetry.space_group_name_H-M   'P 1'
#
loop_
_entity.id
_entity.type
_entity.pdbx_description
1 polymer ?
#
loop_
_entity_poly.entity_id
_entity_poly.type
_entity_poly.pdbx_seq_one_letter_code
_entity_poly.pdbx_strand_id
1 'polypeptide(L)'
;MKPLREVLALAVMLALAPAFCSFACAQGLDPATLLKPTPDSWPLYHGDYTGQRHSHLAQITPKNVGELTLAWAFQTGQAAQIKSSPIVANGILYVSIPERY
;
A
#
# COMPACT_ATOMS: atom_id res chain seq x y z
N MET A 1 1.16 54.19 15.85
CA MET A 1 2.40 53.39 15.86
C MET A 1 2.04 52.04 16.46
N LYS A 2 2.02 50.97 15.70
CA LYS A 2 1.78 49.62 16.26
C LYS A 2 2.97 49.24 17.15
N PRO A 3 2.72 48.71 18.35
CA PRO A 3 3.80 48.44 19.28
C PRO A 3 4.74 47.37 18.66
N LEU A 4 6.03 47.63 18.81
CA LEU A 4 7.14 46.82 18.29
C LEU A 4 6.96 45.29 18.58
N ARG A 5 6.27 44.97 19.66
CA ARG A 5 5.94 43.61 20.08
C ARG A 5 5.05 42.88 19.10
N GLU A 6 4.08 43.55 18.47
CA GLU A 6 3.17 42.92 17.51
C GLU A 6 3.88 42.62 16.17
N VAL A 7 4.75 43.51 15.75
CA VAL A 7 5.57 43.31 14.55
C VAL A 7 6.58 42.17 14.76
N LEU A 8 7.17 42.08 15.96
CA LEU A 8 8.07 40.96 16.29
C LEU A 8 7.34 39.62 16.37
N ALA A 9 6.11 39.59 16.93
CA ALA A 9 5.28 38.37 17.00
C ALA A 9 4.87 37.87 15.60
N LEU A 10 4.52 38.81 14.72
CA LEU A 10 4.15 38.46 13.32
C LEU A 10 5.37 37.92 12.54
N ALA A 11 6.55 38.52 12.76
CA ALA A 11 7.79 38.05 12.12
C ALA A 11 8.21 36.65 12.60
N VAL A 12 8.04 36.35 13.88
CA VAL A 12 8.33 35.01 14.45
C VAL A 12 7.32 33.97 13.93
N MET A 13 6.02 34.29 13.83
CA MET A 13 5.03 33.42 13.24
C MET A 13 5.30 33.11 11.76
N LEU A 14 5.73 34.11 10.99
CA LEU A 14 6.05 33.94 9.58
C LEU A 14 7.35 33.13 9.37
N ALA A 15 8.30 33.19 10.30
CA ALA A 15 9.55 32.43 10.27
C ALA A 15 9.37 30.94 10.66
N LEU A 16 8.33 30.62 11.47
CA LEU A 16 8.02 29.23 11.84
C LEU A 16 7.11 28.48 10.83
N ALA A 17 6.46 29.19 9.91
CA ALA A 17 5.57 28.61 8.94
C ALA A 17 6.21 27.53 8.00
N PRO A 18 7.48 27.66 7.55
CA PRO A 18 8.09 26.63 6.70
C PRO A 18 8.50 25.35 7.46
N ALA A 19 8.55 25.36 8.80
CA ALA A 19 8.95 24.18 9.57
C ALA A 19 7.89 23.06 9.60
N PHE A 20 6.66 23.34 9.20
CA PHE A 20 5.55 22.37 9.13
C PHE A 20 5.23 21.85 7.70
N CYS A 21 6.02 22.21 6.70
CA CYS A 21 5.97 21.51 5.43
C CYS A 21 6.60 20.11 5.63
N SER A 22 5.88 19.22 6.29
CA SER A 22 6.15 17.79 6.22
C SER A 22 5.99 17.42 4.74
N PHE A 23 7.10 17.14 4.08
CA PHE A 23 7.06 16.51 2.77
C PHE A 23 6.30 15.18 2.96
N ALA A 24 5.01 15.17 2.63
CA ALA A 24 4.29 13.93 2.36
C ALA A 24 4.94 13.35 1.10
N CYS A 25 6.07 12.68 1.27
CA CYS A 25 6.62 11.83 0.25
C CYS A 25 5.55 10.77 0.00
N ALA A 26 4.92 10.79 -1.16
CA ALA A 26 4.15 9.65 -1.63
C ALA A 26 5.13 8.47 -1.61
N GLN A 27 4.99 7.60 -0.62
CA GLN A 27 5.81 6.40 -0.51
C GLN A 27 5.35 5.43 -1.59
N GLY A 28 5.89 5.60 -2.79
CA GLY A 28 5.81 4.59 -3.83
C GLY A 28 6.52 3.31 -3.38
N LEU A 29 6.23 2.20 -4.05
CA LEU A 29 7.01 0.98 -3.86
C LEU A 29 8.46 1.23 -4.23
N ASP A 30 9.38 0.85 -3.34
CA ASP A 30 10.81 0.85 -3.64
C ASP A 30 11.06 -0.11 -4.82
N PRO A 31 11.72 0.33 -5.90
CA PRO A 31 12.09 -0.53 -7.03
C PRO A 31 12.86 -1.79 -6.61
N ALA A 32 13.66 -1.73 -5.56
CA ALA A 32 14.36 -2.89 -5.01
C ALA A 32 13.39 -3.98 -4.52
N THR A 33 12.25 -3.58 -3.95
CA THR A 33 11.18 -4.50 -3.50
C THR A 33 10.53 -5.22 -4.69
N LEU A 34 10.48 -4.62 -5.87
CA LEU A 34 9.96 -5.27 -7.08
C LEU A 34 10.91 -6.35 -7.61
N LEU A 35 12.23 -6.12 -7.47
CA LEU A 35 13.24 -7.08 -7.90
C LEU A 35 13.34 -8.29 -6.96
N LYS A 36 13.15 -8.05 -5.66
CA LYS A 36 13.21 -9.10 -4.63
C LYS A 36 12.11 -8.86 -3.59
N PRO A 37 10.87 -9.26 -3.89
CA PRO A 37 9.75 -9.11 -2.96
C PRO A 37 10.00 -9.85 -1.64
N THR A 38 9.48 -9.29 -0.55
CA THR A 38 9.45 -9.99 0.74
C THR A 38 8.43 -11.14 0.68
N PRO A 39 8.56 -12.20 1.49
CA PRO A 39 7.65 -13.35 1.45
C PRO A 39 6.18 -13.02 1.69
N ASP A 40 5.90 -11.92 2.39
CA ASP A 40 4.58 -11.41 2.73
C ASP A 40 4.03 -10.39 1.70
N SER A 41 4.73 -10.17 0.59
CA SER A 41 4.33 -9.26 -0.49
C SER A 41 4.15 -9.99 -1.82
N TRP A 42 3.27 -9.45 -2.67
CA TRP A 42 3.00 -9.93 -4.02
C TRP A 42 2.79 -8.73 -4.95
N PRO A 43 3.86 -7.93 -5.21
CA PRO A 43 3.72 -6.61 -5.80
C PRO A 43 3.49 -6.61 -7.32
N LEU A 44 3.65 -7.75 -7.98
CA LEU A 44 3.48 -7.91 -9.42
C LEU A 44 2.45 -8.98 -9.74
N TYR A 45 1.95 -9.01 -10.97
CA TYR A 45 0.98 -10.00 -11.46
C TYR A 45 1.43 -11.45 -11.23
N HIS A 46 2.72 -11.72 -11.39
CA HIS A 46 3.34 -13.03 -11.18
C HIS A 46 4.06 -13.17 -9.83
N GLY A 47 3.95 -12.17 -8.95
CA GLY A 47 4.66 -12.09 -7.69
C GLY A 47 5.98 -11.34 -7.85
N ASP A 48 6.83 -11.78 -8.74
CA ASP A 48 8.11 -11.17 -9.07
C ASP A 48 8.35 -11.19 -10.59
N TYR A 49 9.53 -10.73 -11.01
CA TYR A 49 9.93 -10.72 -12.43
C TYR A 49 10.30 -12.08 -13.01
N THR A 50 10.43 -13.13 -12.19
CA THR A 50 10.75 -14.50 -12.69
C THR A 50 9.55 -15.13 -13.38
N GLY A 51 8.34 -14.66 -13.10
CA GLY A 51 7.10 -15.17 -13.69
C GLY A 51 6.67 -16.55 -13.18
N GLN A 52 7.34 -17.09 -12.16
CA GLN A 52 7.11 -18.46 -11.68
C GLN A 52 5.82 -18.62 -10.86
N ARG A 53 5.24 -17.51 -10.38
CA ARG A 53 4.04 -17.51 -9.50
C ARG A 53 4.22 -18.39 -8.26
N HIS A 54 5.44 -18.47 -7.75
CA HIS A 54 5.79 -19.28 -6.58
C HIS A 54 5.88 -18.41 -5.35
N SER A 55 5.20 -18.83 -4.27
CA SER A 55 5.34 -18.22 -2.95
C SER A 55 6.33 -19.01 -2.10
N HIS A 56 7.21 -18.30 -1.40
CA HIS A 56 8.13 -18.88 -0.41
C HIS A 56 7.48 -19.15 0.95
N LEU A 57 6.19 -18.82 1.10
CA LEU A 57 5.43 -19.09 2.32
C LEU A 57 5.27 -20.62 2.49
N ALA A 58 5.57 -21.12 3.68
CA ALA A 58 5.54 -22.55 4.00
C ALA A 58 4.50 -22.91 5.08
N GLN A 59 3.58 -21.98 5.40
CA GLN A 59 2.56 -22.22 6.43
C GLN A 59 1.51 -23.25 5.98
N ILE A 60 1.23 -23.31 4.67
CA ILE A 60 0.29 -24.29 4.10
C ILE A 60 1.09 -25.48 3.57
N THR A 61 0.78 -26.65 4.04
CA THR A 61 1.44 -27.90 3.72
C THR A 61 0.42 -28.98 3.35
N PRO A 62 0.82 -30.09 2.71
CA PRO A 62 -0.10 -31.20 2.44
C PRO A 62 -0.75 -31.79 3.70
N LYS A 63 -0.17 -31.55 4.89
CA LYS A 63 -0.72 -32.06 6.14
C LYS A 63 -1.85 -31.20 6.71
N ASN A 64 -1.81 -29.88 6.48
CA ASN A 64 -2.79 -28.95 7.06
C ASN A 64 -3.70 -28.26 6.02
N VAL A 65 -3.51 -28.51 4.73
CA VAL A 65 -4.34 -27.92 3.68
C VAL A 65 -5.82 -28.25 3.82
N GLY A 66 -6.15 -29.44 4.35
CA GLY A 66 -7.54 -29.86 4.63
C GLY A 66 -8.22 -29.10 5.78
N GLU A 67 -7.47 -28.39 6.58
CA GLU A 67 -7.96 -27.61 7.73
C GLU A 67 -8.21 -26.13 7.39
N LEU A 68 -7.96 -25.74 6.12
CA LEU A 68 -8.17 -24.36 5.69
C LEU A 68 -9.65 -23.98 5.79
N THR A 69 -9.89 -22.85 6.42
CA THR A 69 -11.22 -22.24 6.56
C THR A 69 -11.22 -20.82 6.02
N LEU A 70 -12.41 -20.31 5.70
CA LEU A 70 -12.57 -18.93 5.29
C LEU A 70 -12.26 -17.99 6.44
N ALA A 71 -11.22 -17.18 6.31
CA ALA A 71 -10.84 -16.20 7.32
C ALA A 71 -11.71 -14.92 7.23
N TRP A 72 -11.98 -14.45 6.00
CA TRP A 72 -12.83 -13.28 5.75
C TRP A 72 -13.33 -13.29 4.30
N ALA A 73 -14.37 -12.51 4.03
CA ALA A 73 -14.89 -12.26 2.69
C ALA A 73 -15.22 -10.78 2.53
N PHE A 74 -14.90 -10.21 1.38
CA PHE A 74 -15.27 -8.85 1.01
C PHE A 74 -16.19 -8.86 -0.20
N GLN A 75 -17.37 -8.27 -0.05
CA GLN A 75 -18.35 -8.16 -1.13
C GLN A 75 -18.13 -6.82 -1.86
N THR A 76 -17.80 -6.89 -3.13
CA THR A 76 -17.55 -5.69 -3.95
C THR A 76 -18.82 -4.91 -4.29
N GLY A 77 -19.99 -5.52 -4.14
CA GLY A 77 -21.26 -4.95 -4.59
C GLY A 77 -21.42 -4.86 -6.12
N GLN A 78 -20.43 -5.32 -6.88
CA GLN A 78 -20.42 -5.29 -8.34
C GLN A 78 -20.75 -6.66 -8.93
N ALA A 79 -21.73 -6.71 -9.84
CA ALA A 79 -22.10 -7.92 -10.56
C ALA A 79 -21.19 -8.19 -11.77
N ALA A 80 -19.88 -7.96 -11.62
CA ALA A 80 -18.90 -8.10 -12.69
C ALA A 80 -17.87 -9.17 -12.35
N GLN A 81 -17.36 -9.86 -13.38
CA GLN A 81 -16.26 -10.81 -13.20
C GLN A 81 -14.96 -10.07 -12.91
N ILE A 82 -14.34 -10.36 -11.77
CA ILE A 82 -13.00 -9.89 -11.46
C ILE A 82 -12.00 -10.76 -12.23
N LYS A 83 -11.30 -10.17 -13.20
CA LYS A 83 -10.29 -10.85 -14.02
C LYS A 83 -8.87 -10.43 -13.67
N SER A 84 -8.72 -9.53 -12.70
CA SER A 84 -7.42 -9.05 -12.24
C SER A 84 -6.78 -10.00 -11.24
N SER A 85 -5.45 -10.13 -11.25
CA SER A 85 -4.72 -10.70 -10.13
C SER A 85 -4.63 -9.69 -9.00
N PRO A 86 -4.94 -10.06 -7.77
CA PRO A 86 -4.67 -9.22 -6.61
C PRO A 86 -3.18 -8.94 -6.46
N ILE A 87 -2.84 -7.74 -6.00
CA ILE A 87 -1.48 -7.32 -5.67
C ILE A 87 -1.42 -7.05 -4.17
N VAL A 88 -0.38 -7.51 -3.50
CA VAL A 88 -0.12 -7.23 -2.08
C VAL A 88 1.16 -6.43 -1.97
N ALA A 89 1.04 -5.23 -1.43
CA ALA A 89 2.16 -4.32 -1.23
C ALA A 89 1.98 -3.52 0.06
N ASN A 90 3.02 -3.44 0.88
CA ASN A 90 3.00 -2.72 2.16
C ASN A 90 1.82 -3.14 3.08
N GLY A 91 1.46 -4.43 3.07
CA GLY A 91 0.35 -4.98 3.86
C GLY A 91 -1.05 -4.65 3.33
N ILE A 92 -1.16 -4.01 2.16
CA ILE A 92 -2.43 -3.65 1.52
C ILE A 92 -2.68 -4.56 0.33
N LEU A 93 -3.89 -5.11 0.25
CA LEU A 93 -4.37 -5.89 -0.90
C LEU A 93 -5.06 -4.96 -1.90
N TYR A 94 -4.55 -4.89 -3.10
CA TYR A 94 -5.10 -4.12 -4.22
C TYR A 94 -5.80 -5.06 -5.20
N VAL A 95 -7.05 -4.75 -5.53
CA VAL A 95 -7.86 -5.49 -6.51
C VAL A 95 -8.51 -4.49 -7.45
N SER A 96 -8.34 -4.66 -8.75
CA SER A 96 -9.08 -3.88 -9.73
C SER A 96 -10.39 -4.58 -10.10
N ILE A 97 -11.48 -3.82 -10.06
CA ILE A 97 -12.83 -4.29 -10.36
C ILE A 97 -13.31 -3.51 -11.57
N PRO A 98 -13.81 -4.17 -12.64
CA PRO A 98 -14.36 -3.45 -13.77
C PRO A 98 -15.63 -2.73 -13.35
N GLU A 99 -15.69 -1.43 -13.67
CA GLU A 99 -16.90 -0.64 -13.49
C GLU A 99 -17.86 -0.92 -14.65
N ARG A 100 -19.12 -1.09 -14.34
CA ARG A 100 -20.17 -1.26 -15.35
C ARG A 100 -20.71 0.12 -15.68
N TYR A 101 -20.42 0.64 -16.88
CA TYR A 101 -21.08 1.80 -17.45
C TYR A 101 -22.47 1.40 -17.98
#